data_8731c61ebd6744357ca8032ed3ed0a7a
#
_entry.id   8731c61ebd6744357ca8032ed3ed0a7a
#
_cell.length_a   1.000
_cell.length_b   1.000
_cell.length_c   1.000
_cell.angle_alpha   90.00
_cell.angle_beta   90.00
_cell.angle_gamma   90.00
#
_symmetry.space_group_name_H-M   'P 1'
#
loop_
_entity.id
_entity.type
_entity.pdbx_description
1 polymer ?
#
loop_
_entity_poly.entity_id
_entity_poly.type
_entity_poly.pdbx_seq_one_letter_code
_entity_poly.pdbx_strand_id
1 'polypeptide(L)'
;MGSEMCIRDREDEGLGLCAGAFMGGKRSAIVMQNTAIGVTINTLVTLTQFYRLPLPMLISYRGELGEPVACQVEMAVHTKALLEQLKIPTYHFHKENDVQEFDSILKHTFMSNKPVAILTDATFWNGY
;
A
#
# COMPACT_ATOMS: atom_id res chain seq x y z
N MET A 1 11.18 -21.20 -2.40
CA MET A 1 10.85 -20.65 -1.07
C MET A 1 9.37 -20.31 -1.06
N GLY A 2 8.62 -20.84 -0.10
CA GLY A 2 7.21 -20.50 0.06
C GLY A 2 7.04 -19.03 0.45
N SER A 3 6.03 -18.37 -0.09
CA SER A 3 5.57 -17.09 0.41
C SER A 3 4.71 -17.34 1.66
N GLU A 4 5.03 -16.68 2.76
CA GLU A 4 4.21 -16.73 3.96
C GLU A 4 3.35 -15.48 4.01
N MET A 5 2.05 -15.65 4.27
CA MET A 5 1.10 -14.57 4.46
C MET A 5 0.73 -14.47 5.94
N CYS A 6 0.98 -13.31 6.54
CA CYS A 6 0.54 -12.99 7.89
C CYS A 6 -0.71 -12.11 7.85
N ILE A 7 -1.78 -12.53 8.51
CA ILE A 7 -3.01 -11.75 8.65
C ILE A 7 -2.94 -11.03 10.00
N ARG A 8 -3.19 -9.73 9.99
CA ARG A 8 -3.18 -8.87 11.18
C ARG A 8 -4.44 -8.01 11.23
N ASP A 9 -4.97 -7.82 12.41
CA ASP A 9 -6.14 -6.97 12.66
C ASP A 9 -5.79 -5.48 12.65
N ARG A 10 -4.49 -5.16 12.76
CA ARG A 10 -3.98 -3.78 12.77
C ARG A 10 -2.90 -3.63 11.71
N GLU A 11 -3.12 -2.70 10.80
CA GLU A 11 -2.23 -2.45 9.68
C GLU A 11 -0.91 -1.80 10.11
N ASP A 12 -0.90 -1.01 11.19
CA ASP A 12 0.32 -0.45 11.77
C ASP A 12 1.26 -1.53 12.30
N GLU A 13 0.74 -2.61 12.90
CA GLU A 13 1.51 -3.80 13.27
C GLU A 13 2.04 -4.52 12.02
N GLY A 14 1.22 -4.62 10.96
CA GLY A 14 1.61 -5.18 9.67
C GLY A 14 2.82 -4.48 9.07
N LEU A 15 2.83 -3.14 9.12
CA LEU A 15 4.00 -2.35 8.69
C LEU A 15 5.24 -2.67 9.52
N GLY A 16 5.10 -2.79 10.84
CA GLY A 16 6.19 -3.17 11.74
C GLY A 16 6.79 -4.53 11.39
N LEU A 17 5.94 -5.51 11.09
CA LEU A 17 6.37 -6.84 10.66
C LEU A 17 7.10 -6.80 9.33
N CYS A 18 6.61 -6.03 8.35
CA CYS A 18 7.28 -5.84 7.06
C CYS A 18 8.66 -5.20 7.24
N ALA A 19 8.76 -4.19 8.11
CA ALA A 19 10.03 -3.55 8.43
C ALA A 19 11.02 -4.53 9.07
N GLY A 20 10.57 -5.31 10.05
CA GLY A 20 11.37 -6.34 10.70
C GLY A 20 11.82 -7.44 9.73
N ALA A 21 10.94 -7.88 8.84
CA ALA A 21 11.26 -8.85 7.81
C ALA A 21 12.37 -8.32 6.86
N PHE A 22 12.26 -7.08 6.43
CA PHE A 22 13.28 -6.45 5.58
C PHE A 22 14.63 -6.34 6.30
N MET A 23 14.64 -5.92 7.56
CA MET A 23 15.85 -5.89 8.38
C MET A 23 16.47 -7.28 8.56
N GLY A 24 15.64 -8.32 8.58
CA GLY A 24 16.05 -9.74 8.58
C GLY A 24 16.44 -10.30 7.21
N GLY A 25 16.54 -9.45 6.19
CA GLY A 25 16.94 -9.85 4.83
C GLY A 25 15.83 -10.44 3.97
N LYS A 26 14.56 -10.27 4.35
CA LYS A 26 13.38 -10.73 3.60
C LYS A 26 12.69 -9.55 2.92
N ARG A 27 12.33 -9.72 1.65
CA ARG A 27 11.43 -8.77 0.98
C ARG A 27 9.99 -9.07 1.39
N SER A 28 9.25 -8.02 1.70
CA SER A 28 7.84 -8.10 2.11
C SER A 28 7.02 -7.03 1.42
N ALA A 29 5.72 -7.22 1.37
CA ALA A 29 4.74 -6.25 0.94
C ALA A 29 3.53 -6.32 1.87
N ILE A 30 2.78 -5.24 1.98
CA ILE A 30 1.53 -5.23 2.73
C ILE A 30 0.34 -5.06 1.79
N VAL A 31 -0.73 -5.79 2.08
CA VAL A 31 -2.03 -5.64 1.43
C VAL A 31 -2.99 -5.08 2.45
N MET A 32 -3.62 -3.96 2.15
CA MET A 32 -4.54 -3.28 3.07
C MET A 32 -5.61 -2.50 2.32
N GLN A 33 -6.61 -2.02 3.04
CA GLN A 33 -7.61 -1.10 2.50
C GLN A 33 -7.15 0.36 2.69
N ASN A 34 -7.63 1.29 1.85
CA ASN A 34 -7.25 2.69 1.97
C ASN A 34 -7.62 3.36 3.30
N THR A 35 -8.64 2.86 4.01
CA THR A 35 -8.98 3.31 5.37
C THR A 35 -7.83 3.10 6.36
N ALA A 36 -6.97 2.14 6.13
CA ALA A 36 -5.78 1.86 6.95
C ALA A 36 -4.73 2.97 6.90
N ILE A 37 -4.74 3.83 5.86
CA ILE A 37 -3.76 4.93 5.75
C ILE A 37 -3.79 5.82 7.00
N GLY A 38 -4.99 6.12 7.51
CA GLY A 38 -5.15 6.97 8.69
C GLY A 38 -4.40 6.45 9.93
N VAL A 39 -4.50 5.15 10.21
CA VAL A 39 -3.86 4.53 11.38
C VAL A 39 -2.37 4.22 11.16
N THR A 40 -1.92 4.19 9.91
CA THR A 40 -0.52 3.83 9.57
C THR A 40 0.41 5.02 9.42
N ILE A 41 -0.09 6.26 9.40
CA ILE A 41 0.70 7.48 9.15
C ILE A 41 1.94 7.54 10.05
N ASN A 42 1.76 7.37 11.36
CA ASN A 42 2.87 7.43 12.29
C ASN A 42 3.96 6.40 11.95
N THR A 43 3.58 5.15 11.73
CA THR A 43 4.53 4.07 11.42
C THR A 43 5.19 4.28 10.05
N LEU A 44 4.46 4.79 9.06
CA LEU A 44 5.04 5.15 7.77
C LEU A 44 6.13 6.20 7.90
N VAL A 45 5.91 7.24 8.68
CA VAL A 45 6.86 8.35 8.82
C VAL A 45 8.03 7.97 9.74
N THR A 46 7.74 7.44 10.93
CA THR A 46 8.75 7.24 11.98
C THR A 46 9.54 5.93 11.84
N LEU A 47 9.01 4.96 11.10
CA LEU A 47 9.68 3.69 10.86
C LEU A 47 10.11 3.56 9.39
N THR A 48 9.17 3.46 8.45
CA THR A 48 9.54 3.12 7.07
C THR A 48 10.33 4.22 6.37
N GLN A 49 9.88 5.47 6.44
CA GLN A 49 10.58 6.58 5.80
C GLN A 49 11.86 6.96 6.55
N PHE A 50 11.79 7.04 7.88
CA PHE A 50 12.95 7.45 8.70
C PHE A 50 14.13 6.49 8.53
N TYR A 51 13.87 5.18 8.57
CA TYR A 51 14.92 4.16 8.39
C TYR A 51 15.15 3.77 6.93
N ARG A 52 14.48 4.42 5.97
CA ARG A 52 14.59 4.15 4.54
C ARG A 52 14.34 2.68 4.20
N LEU A 53 13.23 2.16 4.69
CA LEU A 53 12.81 0.79 4.44
C LEU A 53 11.89 0.74 3.22
N PRO A 54 12.20 -0.08 2.20
CA PRO A 54 11.31 -0.25 1.06
C PRO A 54 10.07 -1.02 1.50
N LEU A 55 8.90 -0.51 1.15
CA LEU A 55 7.63 -1.15 1.47
C LEU A 55 6.64 -0.98 0.32
N PRO A 56 6.45 -1.98 -0.52
CA PRO A 56 5.32 -2.04 -1.43
C PRO A 56 4.01 -2.19 -0.65
N MET A 57 3.07 -1.27 -0.87
CA MET A 57 1.74 -1.29 -0.28
C MET A 57 0.70 -1.48 -1.39
N LEU A 58 0.07 -2.64 -1.45
CA LEU A 58 -1.07 -2.88 -2.33
C LEU A 58 -2.34 -2.48 -1.59
N ILE A 59 -3.00 -1.44 -2.06
CA ILE A 59 -4.08 -0.77 -1.35
C ILE A 59 -5.38 -0.94 -2.14
N SER A 60 -6.33 -1.68 -1.57
CA SER A 60 -7.71 -1.72 -2.09
C SER A 60 -8.34 -0.34 -1.90
N TYR A 61 -8.51 0.39 -3.01
CA TYR A 61 -9.01 1.76 -3.01
C TYR A 61 -10.53 1.74 -3.10
N ARG A 62 -11.17 1.99 -1.96
CA ARG A 62 -12.61 2.02 -1.78
C ARG A 62 -13.11 3.46 -1.73
N GLY A 63 -14.39 3.66 -2.08
CA GLY A 63 -15.07 4.94 -1.94
C GLY A 63 -15.20 5.74 -3.23
N GLU A 64 -14.86 5.18 -4.39
CA GLU A 64 -15.13 5.78 -5.70
C GLU A 64 -16.60 5.60 -6.12
N LEU A 65 -16.96 6.15 -7.28
CA LEU A 65 -18.32 6.07 -7.83
C LEU A 65 -18.82 4.63 -7.87
N GLY A 66 -19.99 4.39 -7.25
CA GLY A 66 -20.58 3.06 -7.12
C GLY A 66 -20.24 2.35 -5.81
N GLU A 67 -19.52 2.98 -4.88
CA GLU A 67 -19.25 2.44 -3.55
C GLU A 67 -20.56 2.31 -2.74
N PRO A 68 -20.94 1.11 -2.29
CA PRO A 68 -22.19 0.91 -1.54
C PRO A 68 -22.08 1.33 -0.07
N VAL A 69 -20.85 1.52 0.44
CA VAL A 69 -20.61 1.78 1.86
C VAL A 69 -20.23 3.24 2.06
N ALA A 70 -21.15 4.03 2.59
CA ALA A 70 -21.01 5.49 2.68
C ALA A 70 -19.76 5.97 3.41
N CYS A 71 -19.33 5.31 4.49
CA CYS A 71 -18.13 5.71 5.23
C CYS A 71 -16.83 5.54 4.42
N GLN A 72 -16.82 4.72 3.37
CA GLN A 72 -15.66 4.56 2.49
C GLN A 72 -15.47 5.76 1.57
N VAL A 73 -16.56 6.45 1.21
CA VAL A 73 -16.53 7.62 0.31
C VAL A 73 -15.68 8.74 0.90
N GLU A 74 -15.86 9.05 2.20
CA GLU A 74 -15.09 10.09 2.87
C GLU A 74 -13.59 9.77 2.88
N MET A 75 -13.23 8.52 3.16
CA MET A 75 -11.81 8.13 3.18
C MET A 75 -11.16 8.19 1.79
N ALA A 76 -11.91 7.91 0.72
CA ALA A 76 -11.42 8.03 -0.65
C ALA A 76 -10.96 9.45 -0.98
N VAL A 77 -11.74 10.45 -0.56
CA VAL A 77 -11.42 11.88 -0.79
C VAL A 77 -10.04 12.22 -0.19
N HIS A 78 -9.71 11.66 0.95
CA HIS A 78 -8.48 11.99 1.67
C HIS A 78 -7.27 11.11 1.29
N THR A 79 -7.50 9.90 0.80
CA THR A 79 -6.43 8.90 0.58
C THR A 79 -5.27 9.43 -0.28
N LYS A 80 -5.57 9.94 -1.47
CA LYS A 80 -4.52 10.42 -2.39
C LYS A 80 -3.79 11.63 -1.83
N ALA A 81 -4.53 12.57 -1.22
CA ALA A 81 -3.94 13.75 -0.59
C ALA A 81 -3.01 13.40 0.59
N LEU A 82 -3.38 12.42 1.41
CA LEU A 82 -2.54 11.94 2.50
C LEU A 82 -1.26 11.29 1.98
N LEU A 83 -1.34 10.43 0.97
CA LEU A 83 -0.17 9.81 0.35
C LEU A 83 0.77 10.84 -0.27
N GLU A 84 0.22 11.88 -0.91
CA GLU A 84 0.99 12.99 -1.48
C GLU A 84 1.69 13.80 -0.38
N GLN A 85 1.00 14.15 0.70
CA GLN A 85 1.58 14.85 1.85
C GLN A 85 2.70 14.04 2.51
N LEU A 86 2.56 12.74 2.56
CA LEU A 86 3.60 11.82 3.03
C LEU A 86 4.73 11.63 2.01
N LYS A 87 4.63 12.23 0.82
CA LYS A 87 5.59 12.08 -0.28
C LYS A 87 5.83 10.60 -0.67
N ILE A 88 4.78 9.81 -0.62
CA ILE A 88 4.80 8.40 -1.02
C ILE A 88 4.42 8.33 -2.50
N PRO A 89 5.30 7.82 -3.38
CA PRO A 89 4.96 7.57 -4.77
C PRO A 89 3.73 6.68 -4.87
N THR A 90 2.74 7.10 -5.66
CA THR A 90 1.44 6.45 -5.74
C THR A 90 1.11 6.13 -7.19
N TYR A 91 0.78 4.88 -7.46
CA TYR A 91 0.31 4.37 -8.74
C TYR A 91 -1.13 3.91 -8.59
N HIS A 92 -1.95 4.09 -9.63
CA HIS A 92 -3.35 3.68 -9.59
C HIS A 92 -3.63 2.70 -10.73
N PHE A 93 -3.95 1.47 -10.40
CA PHE A 93 -4.26 0.41 -11.32
C PHE A 93 -5.78 0.29 -11.50
N HIS A 94 -6.24 0.53 -12.71
CA HIS A 94 -7.65 0.45 -13.11
C HIS A 94 -7.95 -0.78 -13.98
N LYS A 95 -6.92 -1.32 -14.66
CA LYS A 95 -7.07 -2.39 -15.65
C LYS A 95 -5.98 -3.43 -15.49
N GLU A 96 -6.25 -4.62 -15.98
CA GLU A 96 -5.30 -5.73 -15.97
C GLU A 96 -3.95 -5.38 -16.62
N ASN A 97 -3.96 -4.57 -17.69
CA ASN A 97 -2.74 -4.15 -18.37
C ASN A 97 -1.79 -3.33 -17.49
N ASP A 98 -2.30 -2.68 -16.45
CA ASP A 98 -1.49 -1.88 -15.52
C ASP A 98 -0.53 -2.77 -14.70
N VAL A 99 -0.86 -4.06 -14.57
CA VAL A 99 -0.01 -5.07 -13.90
C VAL A 99 1.35 -5.23 -14.57
N GLN A 100 1.48 -4.89 -15.85
CA GLN A 100 2.76 -4.95 -16.57
C GLN A 100 3.82 -4.03 -15.95
N GLU A 101 3.40 -2.93 -15.30
CA GLU A 101 4.30 -2.01 -14.61
C GLU A 101 4.70 -2.48 -13.22
N PHE A 102 4.00 -3.48 -12.67
CA PHE A 102 4.17 -3.92 -11.28
C PHE A 102 5.60 -4.34 -10.96
N ASP A 103 6.23 -5.12 -11.83
CA ASP A 103 7.61 -5.57 -11.63
C ASP A 103 8.60 -4.38 -11.61
N SER A 104 8.39 -3.40 -12.48
CA SER A 104 9.22 -2.18 -12.53
C SER A 104 9.04 -1.33 -11.28
N ILE A 105 7.81 -1.21 -10.78
CA ILE A 105 7.50 -0.49 -9.53
C ILE A 105 8.17 -1.18 -8.34
N LEU A 106 8.08 -2.52 -8.24
CA LEU A 106 8.74 -3.27 -7.18
C LEU A 106 10.26 -3.12 -7.22
N LYS A 107 10.87 -3.25 -8.39
CA LYS A 107 12.31 -3.05 -8.56
C LYS A 107 12.73 -1.66 -8.10
N HIS A 108 12.01 -0.62 -8.55
CA HIS A 108 12.27 0.76 -8.14
C HIS A 108 12.13 0.97 -6.63
N THR A 109 11.11 0.38 -6.02
CA THR A 109 10.86 0.45 -4.58
C THR A 109 12.07 -0.07 -3.78
N PHE A 110 12.55 -1.25 -4.13
CA PHE A 110 13.70 -1.86 -3.43
C PHE A 110 15.04 -1.18 -3.75
N MET A 111 15.17 -0.55 -4.91
CA MET A 111 16.37 0.25 -5.25
C MET A 111 16.38 1.60 -4.55
N SER A 112 15.22 2.25 -4.43
CA SER A 112 15.11 3.59 -3.83
C SER A 112 15.04 3.57 -2.31
N ASN A 113 14.79 2.40 -1.70
CA ASN A 113 14.56 2.23 -0.27
C ASN A 113 13.47 3.16 0.27
N LYS A 114 12.32 3.18 -0.42
CA LYS A 114 11.17 4.02 -0.05
C LYS A 114 9.88 3.21 -0.10
N PRO A 115 8.88 3.55 0.73
CA PRO A 115 7.55 2.98 0.55
C PRO A 115 6.92 3.45 -0.77
N VAL A 116 6.07 2.62 -1.35
CA VAL A 116 5.27 2.93 -2.53
C VAL A 116 3.84 2.47 -2.32
N ALA A 117 2.86 3.23 -2.81
CA ALA A 117 1.45 2.86 -2.79
C ALA A 117 1.00 2.47 -4.20
N ILE A 118 0.34 1.33 -4.30
CA ILE A 118 -0.34 0.85 -5.50
C ILE A 118 -1.81 0.73 -5.15
N LEU A 119 -2.61 1.66 -5.66
CA LEU A 119 -4.06 1.68 -5.47
C LEU A 119 -4.70 0.76 -6.50
N THR A 120 -5.62 -0.09 -6.06
CA THR A 120 -6.43 -0.96 -6.92
C THR A 120 -7.90 -0.72 -6.61
N ASP A 121 -8.67 -0.24 -7.56
CA ASP A 121 -10.09 0.04 -7.38
C ASP A 121 -10.98 -1.18 -7.72
N ALA A 122 -12.29 -0.99 -7.57
CA ALA A 122 -13.25 -2.04 -7.86
C ALA A 122 -13.25 -2.44 -9.36
N THR A 123 -12.90 -1.53 -10.25
CA THR A 123 -12.82 -1.81 -11.70
C THR A 123 -11.68 -2.76 -12.01
N PHE A 124 -10.56 -2.61 -11.31
CA PHE A 124 -9.43 -3.52 -11.41
C PHE A 124 -9.79 -4.96 -11.04
N TRP A 125 -10.55 -5.13 -9.93
CA TRP A 125 -10.92 -6.46 -9.43
C TRP A 125 -12.10 -7.09 -10.16
N ASN A 126 -13.05 -6.31 -10.70
CA ASN A 126 -14.23 -6.78 -11.41
C ASN A 126 -13.96 -7.18 -12.87
N GLY A 127 -12.75 -7.00 -13.36
CA GLY A 127 -12.30 -7.45 -14.66
C GLY A 127 -11.96 -8.94 -14.71
N TYR A 128 -12.15 -9.67 -13.60
CA TYR A 128 -11.93 -11.10 -13.47
C TYR A 128 -13.24 -11.86 -13.25
#